data_09937d58df6b1ee23478cfdeae47a4d7
#
_entry.id   09937d58df6b1ee23478cfdeae47a4d7
#
_cell.length_a   1.000
_cell.length_b   1.000
_cell.length_c   1.000
_cell.angle_alpha   90.00
_cell.angle_beta   90.00
_cell.angle_gamma   90.00
#
_symmetry.space_group_name_H-M   'P 1'
#
loop_
_entity.id
_entity.type
_entity.pdbx_description
1 polymer ?
#
loop_
_entity_poly.entity_id
_entity_poly.type
_entity_poly.pdbx_seq_one_letter_code
_entity_poly.pdbx_strand_id
1 'polypeptide(L)'
;MIVPNSSGTSKPRAAAPPDTCDCHIHIYDPRFPMARPNLRAVENASVDDYRKLQHRLGTTRTVVVQPAAYGIDNSVTLDAIARLGIERTRGIAVVHPTVTDTELLAMGKGGVRGLRFTLHDPRTAITSADMIEPLTVRVNRFGWHVQLHLLAEQIIELEDVIRRLPGTIVFDHMARLPQPEGIHHRAFSIVRRLLDNGRTWVKLCGAYLNTRSGAPHYEDVKPIARAYIEHAAERCIWGSDWPHPTEPHVKPDDAVLFDLLHEWAPSEALRQKILVDNADTLYGFSYTERRTATV
;
A
#
# COMPACT_ATOMS: atom_id res chain seq x y z
N MET A 1 21.76 7.71 -7.90
CA MET A 1 21.91 7.50 -6.42
C MET A 1 21.59 6.07 -6.11
N ILE A 2 22.45 5.38 -5.35
CA ILE A 2 22.17 4.01 -4.89
C ILE A 2 21.15 4.08 -3.74
N VAL A 3 20.07 3.35 -3.89
CA VAL A 3 19.02 3.18 -2.87
C VAL A 3 19.04 1.73 -2.39
N PRO A 4 19.19 1.47 -1.09
CA PRO A 4 19.11 0.10 -0.57
C PRO A 4 17.77 -0.54 -0.93
N ASN A 5 17.77 -1.84 -1.17
CA ASN A 5 16.60 -2.61 -1.54
C ASN A 5 15.87 -2.16 -2.83
N SER A 6 16.56 -1.43 -3.69
CA SER A 6 16.06 -1.03 -5.01
C SER A 6 17.18 -1.20 -6.03
N SER A 7 16.97 -1.94 -7.10
CA SER A 7 17.97 -2.05 -8.15
C SER A 7 18.00 -0.77 -9.00
N GLY A 8 19.03 -0.67 -9.85
CA GLY A 8 19.21 0.51 -10.70
C GLY A 8 19.61 1.77 -9.94
N THR A 9 19.94 2.81 -10.68
CA THR A 9 20.39 4.11 -10.14
C THR A 9 19.72 5.31 -10.80
N SER A 10 18.98 5.09 -11.88
CA SER A 10 18.29 6.12 -12.66
C SER A 10 17.08 6.67 -11.91
N LYS A 11 16.74 7.90 -12.19
CA LYS A 11 15.42 8.46 -11.83
C LYS A 11 14.35 7.91 -12.77
N PRO A 12 13.07 7.98 -12.39
CA PRO A 12 11.97 7.75 -13.33
C PRO A 12 12.08 8.62 -14.59
N ARG A 13 11.52 8.16 -15.70
CA ARG A 13 11.53 8.88 -16.99
C ARG A 13 10.82 10.22 -16.92
N ALA A 14 9.75 10.29 -16.14
CA ALA A 14 9.05 11.54 -15.89
C ALA A 14 9.08 11.91 -14.41
N ALA A 15 9.11 13.22 -14.16
CA ALA A 15 9.06 13.73 -12.79
C ALA A 15 7.73 13.38 -12.13
N ALA A 16 7.80 13.02 -10.86
CA ALA A 16 6.60 12.86 -10.05
C ALA A 16 5.89 14.21 -9.89
N PRO A 17 4.55 14.26 -9.99
CA PRO A 17 3.80 15.45 -9.65
C PRO A 17 4.13 15.93 -8.21
N PRO A 18 4.05 17.23 -7.92
CA PRO A 18 4.14 17.72 -6.55
C PRO A 18 3.15 16.99 -5.65
N ASP A 19 3.54 16.74 -4.41
CA ASP A 19 2.73 16.02 -3.42
C ASP A 19 2.39 14.56 -3.76
N THR A 20 3.14 13.94 -4.68
CA THR A 20 3.04 12.50 -4.95
C THR A 20 3.22 11.69 -3.67
N CYS A 21 2.29 10.77 -3.45
CA CYS A 21 2.27 9.87 -2.30
C CYS A 21 2.68 8.45 -2.72
N ASP A 22 3.69 7.90 -2.04
CA ASP A 22 3.94 6.47 -2.03
C ASP A 22 3.05 5.81 -0.97
N CYS A 23 1.96 5.17 -1.40
CA CYS A 23 0.93 4.66 -0.51
C CYS A 23 1.22 3.27 0.07
N HIS A 24 2.44 2.73 -0.12
CA HIS A 24 2.80 1.44 0.44
C HIS A 24 4.30 1.27 0.58
N ILE A 25 4.80 1.45 1.81
CA ILE A 25 6.19 1.11 2.16
C ILE A 25 6.23 0.37 3.49
N HIS A 26 7.35 -0.30 3.74
CA HIS A 26 7.64 -0.91 5.04
C HIS A 26 8.98 -0.40 5.59
N ILE A 27 9.04 -0.11 6.88
CA ILE A 27 10.29 0.26 7.56
C ILE A 27 10.74 -0.90 8.44
N TYR A 28 12.01 -1.27 8.32
CA TYR A 28 12.71 -2.20 9.19
C TYR A 28 13.84 -1.47 9.88
N ASP A 29 13.78 -1.42 11.20
CA ASP A 29 14.75 -0.69 12.02
C ASP A 29 15.22 -1.59 13.17
N PRO A 30 16.52 -1.91 13.26
CA PRO A 30 17.07 -2.79 14.29
C PRO A 30 16.93 -2.26 15.72
N ARG A 31 16.56 -1.00 15.90
CA ARG A 31 16.24 -0.45 17.22
C ARG A 31 15.00 -1.07 17.84
N PHE A 32 14.13 -1.65 17.02
CA PHE A 32 12.88 -2.30 17.44
C PHE A 32 13.03 -3.82 17.36
N PRO A 33 12.72 -4.56 18.44
CA PRO A 33 12.80 -6.01 18.42
C PRO A 33 11.74 -6.60 17.51
N MET A 34 12.12 -7.59 16.72
CA MET A 34 11.14 -8.35 15.94
C MET A 34 10.30 -9.24 16.86
N ALA A 35 8.99 -9.14 16.75
CA ALA A 35 8.06 -10.02 17.44
C ALA A 35 8.05 -11.44 16.85
N ARG A 36 8.57 -11.60 15.63
CA ARG A 36 8.61 -12.87 14.89
C ARG A 36 10.03 -13.12 14.34
N PRO A 37 10.94 -13.64 15.17
CA PRO A 37 12.34 -13.84 14.77
C PRO A 37 12.54 -14.88 13.67
N ASN A 38 11.53 -15.72 13.40
CA ASN A 38 11.51 -16.64 12.27
C ASN A 38 11.27 -15.96 10.91
N LEU A 39 10.77 -14.72 10.92
CA LEU A 39 10.66 -13.91 9.72
C LEU A 39 11.96 -13.12 9.53
N ARG A 40 12.48 -13.16 8.31
CA ARG A 40 13.69 -12.44 7.98
C ARG A 40 13.45 -10.94 8.02
N ALA A 41 14.28 -10.19 8.76
CA ALA A 41 14.36 -8.75 8.64
C ALA A 41 14.93 -8.37 7.27
N VAL A 42 14.45 -7.28 6.73
CA VAL A 42 15.07 -6.65 5.56
C VAL A 42 16.10 -5.65 6.06
N GLU A 43 17.37 -5.89 5.74
CA GLU A 43 18.46 -5.00 6.11
C GLU A 43 18.43 -3.71 5.30
N ASN A 44 19.00 -2.64 5.86
CA ASN A 44 19.10 -1.32 5.21
C ASN A 44 17.74 -0.82 4.70
N ALA A 45 16.71 -0.93 5.52
CA ALA A 45 15.36 -0.49 5.23
C ALA A 45 14.82 0.48 6.30
N SER A 46 15.70 1.33 6.82
CA SER A 46 15.39 2.37 7.78
C SER A 46 14.68 3.58 7.14
N VAL A 47 14.22 4.50 7.98
CA VAL A 47 13.67 5.79 7.52
C VAL A 47 14.68 6.56 6.66
N ASP A 48 15.96 6.53 7.03
CA ASP A 48 17.00 7.27 6.28
C ASP A 48 17.30 6.61 4.93
N ASP A 49 17.15 5.30 4.82
CA ASP A 49 17.25 4.59 3.54
C ASP A 49 16.05 4.88 2.65
N TYR A 50 14.85 4.92 3.21
CA TYR A 50 13.64 5.30 2.48
C TYR A 50 13.70 6.73 1.94
N ARG A 51 14.25 7.68 2.69
CA ARG A 51 14.46 9.06 2.19
C ARG A 51 15.29 9.11 0.91
N LYS A 52 16.24 8.19 0.74
CA LYS A 52 17.00 8.06 -0.53
C LYS A 52 16.08 7.67 -1.69
N LEU A 53 15.11 6.76 -1.43
CA LEU A 53 14.11 6.40 -2.42
C LEU A 53 13.18 7.57 -2.76
N GLN A 54 12.66 8.26 -1.74
CA GLN A 54 11.84 9.46 -1.95
C GLN A 54 12.55 10.50 -2.83
N HIS A 55 13.83 10.75 -2.54
CA HIS A 55 14.62 11.67 -3.37
C HIS A 55 14.80 11.18 -4.80
N ARG A 56 15.01 9.86 -5.00
CA ARG A 56 15.17 9.25 -6.33
C ARG A 56 13.89 9.33 -7.15
N LEU A 57 12.74 9.02 -6.55
CA LEU A 57 11.43 8.99 -7.21
C LEU A 57 10.78 10.38 -7.31
N GLY A 58 11.14 11.31 -6.41
CA GLY A 58 10.49 12.61 -6.31
C GLY A 58 9.19 12.58 -5.50
N THR A 59 8.95 11.53 -4.70
CA THR A 59 7.77 11.44 -3.83
C THR A 59 7.98 12.29 -2.57
N THR A 60 6.92 12.87 -2.04
CA THR A 60 7.00 13.76 -0.86
C THR A 60 6.10 13.33 0.28
N ARG A 61 5.12 12.46 0.01
CA ARG A 61 4.23 11.87 1.01
C ARG A 61 4.34 10.36 0.98
N THR A 62 4.00 9.73 2.10
CA THR A 62 4.09 8.27 2.19
C THR A 62 3.09 7.66 3.18
N VAL A 63 2.79 6.37 2.97
CA VAL A 63 2.04 5.56 3.91
C VAL A 63 2.89 4.38 4.35
N VAL A 64 3.26 4.38 5.62
CA VAL A 64 4.04 3.30 6.26
C VAL A 64 3.08 2.19 6.66
N VAL A 65 3.27 1.01 6.09
CA VAL A 65 2.47 -0.18 6.38
C VAL A 65 3.25 -1.07 7.34
N GLN A 66 2.63 -1.49 8.43
CA GLN A 66 3.25 -2.34 9.45
C GLN A 66 3.84 -3.62 8.84
N PRO A 67 5.16 -3.88 8.99
CA PRO A 67 5.77 -5.12 8.53
C PRO A 67 5.36 -6.32 9.40
N ALA A 68 5.17 -7.49 8.80
CA ALA A 68 4.80 -8.71 9.51
C ALA A 68 5.83 -9.14 10.59
N ALA A 69 7.10 -8.79 10.41
CA ALA A 69 8.17 -9.12 11.35
C ALA A 69 7.96 -8.54 12.76
N TYR A 70 7.30 -7.38 12.86
CA TYR A 70 7.02 -6.72 14.15
C TYR A 70 5.65 -7.11 14.74
N GLY A 71 4.89 -7.97 14.07
CA GLY A 71 3.61 -8.44 14.57
C GLY A 71 2.62 -7.31 14.82
N ILE A 72 2.07 -7.29 16.03
CA ILE A 72 1.12 -6.26 16.50
C ILE A 72 1.81 -5.09 17.23
N ASP A 73 3.13 -5.10 17.36
CA ASP A 73 3.88 -3.96 17.91
C ASP A 73 4.13 -2.93 16.80
N ASN A 74 3.31 -1.88 16.79
CA ASN A 74 3.34 -0.83 15.79
C ASN A 74 4.35 0.28 16.11
N SER A 75 5.25 0.08 17.06
CA SER A 75 6.22 1.11 17.49
C SER A 75 7.14 1.57 16.35
N VAL A 76 7.62 0.63 15.51
CA VAL A 76 8.45 0.96 14.33
C VAL A 76 7.69 1.82 13.32
N THR A 77 6.42 1.54 13.10
CA THR A 77 5.56 2.31 12.19
C THR A 77 5.30 3.72 12.74
N LEU A 78 5.02 3.85 14.03
CA LEU A 78 4.80 5.14 14.69
C LEU A 78 6.09 5.99 14.72
N ASP A 79 7.26 5.40 15.02
CA ASP A 79 8.56 6.08 14.94
C ASP A 79 8.84 6.58 13.52
N ALA A 80 8.55 5.75 12.51
CA ALA A 80 8.73 6.13 11.12
C ALA A 80 7.84 7.33 10.73
N ILE A 81 6.56 7.35 11.14
CA ILE A 81 5.67 8.49 10.92
C ILE A 81 6.22 9.75 11.56
N ALA A 82 6.64 9.66 12.83
CA ALA A 82 7.19 10.81 13.55
C ALA A 82 8.46 11.36 12.89
N ARG A 83 9.37 10.49 12.43
CA ARG A 83 10.64 10.88 11.78
C ARG A 83 10.46 11.42 10.36
N LEU A 84 9.48 10.92 9.63
CA LEU A 84 9.15 11.40 8.26
C LEU A 84 8.28 12.66 8.28
N GLY A 85 7.62 12.93 9.41
CA GLY A 85 6.73 14.07 9.60
C GLY A 85 5.24 13.68 9.39
N ILE A 86 4.44 13.90 10.44
CA ILE A 86 3.02 13.50 10.45
C ILE A 86 2.18 14.22 9.40
N GLU A 87 2.57 15.41 8.96
CA GLU A 87 1.89 16.20 7.94
C GLU A 87 1.95 15.51 6.57
N ARG A 88 3.04 14.74 6.32
CA ARG A 88 3.33 14.08 5.04
C ARG A 88 3.30 12.56 5.13
N THR A 89 3.05 12.00 6.30
CA THR A 89 3.13 10.55 6.53
C THR A 89 1.90 10.04 7.27
N ARG A 90 1.40 8.88 6.84
CA ARG A 90 0.35 8.12 7.53
C ARG A 90 0.82 6.69 7.78
N GLY A 91 0.13 6.00 8.67
CA GLY A 91 0.41 4.61 9.00
C GLY A 91 -0.78 3.69 8.83
N ILE A 92 -0.45 2.44 8.58
CA ILE A 92 -1.40 1.31 8.60
C ILE A 92 -0.89 0.31 9.63
N ALA A 93 -1.69 0.09 10.66
CA ALA A 93 -1.32 -0.76 11.78
C ALA A 93 -1.81 -2.21 11.61
N VAL A 94 -1.23 -3.11 12.38
CA VAL A 94 -1.74 -4.46 12.61
C VAL A 94 -2.03 -4.60 14.10
N VAL A 95 -3.23 -5.04 14.46
CA VAL A 95 -3.65 -5.18 15.85
C VAL A 95 -4.35 -6.51 16.08
N HIS A 96 -4.42 -6.92 17.35
CA HIS A 96 -5.25 -8.03 17.80
C HIS A 96 -6.61 -7.51 18.28
N PRO A 97 -7.69 -8.31 18.27
CA PRO A 97 -9.03 -7.90 18.78
C PRO A 97 -9.05 -7.42 20.24
N THR A 98 -8.04 -7.75 21.04
CA THR A 98 -7.88 -7.26 22.42
C THR A 98 -7.39 -5.80 22.52
N VAL A 99 -7.02 -5.15 21.40
CA VAL A 99 -6.61 -3.75 21.38
C VAL A 99 -7.70 -2.87 22.03
N THR A 100 -7.32 -1.92 22.85
CA THR A 100 -8.27 -1.00 23.49
C THR A 100 -8.59 0.19 22.60
N ASP A 101 -9.73 0.86 22.83
CA ASP A 101 -10.07 2.10 22.11
C ASP A 101 -9.06 3.23 22.44
N THR A 102 -8.50 3.22 23.66
CA THR A 102 -7.45 4.16 24.05
C THR A 102 -6.18 3.99 23.20
N GLU A 103 -5.76 2.75 22.96
CA GLU A 103 -4.61 2.45 22.10
C GLU A 103 -4.89 2.84 20.63
N LEU A 104 -6.10 2.55 20.12
CA LEU A 104 -6.51 2.97 18.77
C LEU A 104 -6.48 4.49 18.64
N LEU A 105 -7.02 5.22 19.61
CA LEU A 105 -6.97 6.70 19.62
C LEU A 105 -5.54 7.23 19.69
N ALA A 106 -4.67 6.62 20.49
CA ALA A 106 -3.26 7.00 20.57
C ALA A 106 -2.55 6.79 19.23
N MET A 107 -2.75 5.64 18.57
CA MET A 107 -2.22 5.38 17.23
C MET A 107 -2.78 6.36 16.19
N GLY A 108 -4.08 6.72 16.27
CA GLY A 108 -4.71 7.72 15.41
C GLY A 108 -4.09 9.10 15.54
N LYS A 109 -3.78 9.53 16.77
CA LYS A 109 -3.01 10.75 17.05
C LYS A 109 -1.59 10.66 16.49
N GLY A 110 -0.98 9.48 16.49
CA GLY A 110 0.32 9.19 15.90
C GLY A 110 0.31 9.05 14.37
N GLY A 111 -0.82 9.29 13.68
CA GLY A 111 -0.91 9.31 12.22
C GLY A 111 -1.43 8.02 11.57
N VAL A 112 -1.82 7.01 12.34
CA VAL A 112 -2.44 5.80 11.80
C VAL A 112 -3.84 6.12 11.26
N ARG A 113 -4.19 5.55 10.09
CA ARG A 113 -5.47 5.78 9.39
C ARG A 113 -6.17 4.49 8.96
N GLY A 114 -5.59 3.33 9.29
CA GLY A 114 -6.21 2.07 8.94
C GLY A 114 -5.52 0.87 9.56
N LEU A 115 -6.15 -0.29 9.37
CA LEU A 115 -5.60 -1.60 9.74
C LEU A 115 -5.30 -2.43 8.51
N ARG A 116 -4.35 -3.35 8.60
CA ARG A 116 -4.04 -4.33 7.56
C ARG A 116 -4.32 -5.74 8.04
N PHE A 117 -5.00 -6.51 7.20
CA PHE A 117 -5.17 -7.95 7.33
C PHE A 117 -4.35 -8.66 6.25
N THR A 118 -3.32 -9.40 6.66
CA THR A 118 -2.43 -10.14 5.75
C THR A 118 -2.67 -11.63 5.93
N LEU A 119 -3.38 -12.25 4.99
CA LEU A 119 -3.78 -13.65 5.05
C LEU A 119 -3.19 -14.49 3.90
N HIS A 120 -2.49 -13.88 2.95
CA HIS A 120 -2.00 -14.54 1.74
C HIS A 120 -1.05 -15.71 2.02
N ASP A 121 -0.34 -15.69 3.12
CA ASP A 121 0.51 -16.79 3.58
C ASP A 121 0.20 -17.12 5.04
N PRO A 122 -0.46 -18.25 5.33
CA PRO A 122 -0.81 -18.64 6.70
C PRO A 122 0.39 -18.77 7.64
N ARG A 123 1.59 -19.04 7.11
CA ARG A 123 2.81 -19.16 7.91
C ARG A 123 3.27 -17.82 8.49
N THR A 124 2.94 -16.73 7.81
CA THR A 124 3.32 -15.36 8.18
C THR A 124 2.13 -14.54 8.69
N ALA A 125 0.92 -15.07 8.60
CA ALA A 125 -0.28 -14.39 9.04
C ALA A 125 -0.24 -14.10 10.55
N ILE A 126 -0.56 -12.86 10.92
CA ILE A 126 -0.71 -12.40 12.31
C ILE A 126 -2.19 -12.28 12.64
N THR A 127 -2.99 -11.98 11.63
CA THR A 127 -4.44 -11.85 11.68
C THR A 127 -5.09 -13.02 11.00
N SER A 128 -6.33 -13.33 11.36
CA SER A 128 -7.16 -14.37 10.77
C SER A 128 -8.44 -13.77 10.16
N ALA A 129 -9.14 -14.55 9.36
CA ALA A 129 -10.33 -14.08 8.65
C ALA A 129 -11.47 -13.65 9.60
N ASP A 130 -11.60 -14.33 10.74
CA ASP A 130 -12.59 -14.03 11.78
C ASP A 130 -12.34 -12.69 12.50
N MET A 131 -11.11 -12.15 12.42
CA MET A 131 -10.76 -10.85 12.98
C MET A 131 -11.18 -9.68 12.07
N ILE A 132 -11.41 -9.91 10.77
CA ILE A 132 -11.67 -8.83 9.78
C ILE A 132 -12.92 -8.04 10.15
N GLU A 133 -14.06 -8.72 10.27
CA GLU A 133 -15.36 -8.05 10.48
C GLU A 133 -15.40 -7.30 11.82
N PRO A 134 -15.10 -7.90 12.99
CA PRO A 134 -15.18 -7.21 14.27
C PRO A 134 -14.22 -6.03 14.40
N LEU A 135 -12.98 -6.16 13.88
CA LEU A 135 -12.03 -5.05 13.91
C LEU A 135 -12.43 -3.94 12.92
N THR A 136 -12.97 -4.29 11.74
CA THR A 136 -13.46 -3.29 10.77
C THR A 136 -14.61 -2.48 11.36
N VAL A 137 -15.61 -3.14 11.95
CA VAL A 137 -16.73 -2.45 12.64
C VAL A 137 -16.20 -1.48 13.69
N ARG A 138 -15.21 -1.93 14.46
CA ARG A 138 -14.64 -1.13 15.53
C ARG A 138 -13.88 0.10 15.02
N VAL A 139 -12.97 -0.07 14.07
CA VAL A 139 -12.12 1.05 13.58
C VAL A 139 -12.87 1.99 12.66
N ASN A 140 -13.95 1.56 12.03
CA ASN A 140 -14.82 2.43 11.24
C ASN A 140 -15.39 3.59 12.09
N ARG A 141 -15.58 3.40 13.41
CA ARG A 141 -16.01 4.44 14.36
C ARG A 141 -14.99 5.58 14.49
N PHE A 142 -13.72 5.31 14.18
CA PHE A 142 -12.63 6.28 14.17
C PHE A 142 -12.34 6.85 12.78
N GLY A 143 -13.16 6.50 11.77
CA GLY A 143 -12.94 6.89 10.39
C GLY A 143 -11.77 6.18 9.71
N TRP A 144 -11.30 5.05 10.25
CA TRP A 144 -10.20 4.29 9.66
C TRP A 144 -10.72 3.32 8.61
N HIS A 145 -9.90 3.09 7.60
CA HIS A 145 -10.14 2.06 6.59
C HIS A 145 -9.43 0.74 6.93
N VAL A 146 -9.74 -0.31 6.20
CA VAL A 146 -9.03 -1.58 6.30
C VAL A 146 -8.38 -1.95 4.98
N GLN A 147 -7.18 -2.54 5.06
CA GLN A 147 -6.43 -3.03 3.92
C GLN A 147 -6.40 -4.55 3.94
N LEU A 148 -6.74 -5.16 2.82
CA LEU A 148 -6.84 -6.59 2.65
C LEU A 148 -5.71 -7.08 1.73
N HIS A 149 -4.76 -7.82 2.29
CA HIS A 149 -3.72 -8.53 1.54
C HIS A 149 -4.08 -10.01 1.48
N LEU A 150 -4.85 -10.36 0.48
CA LEU A 150 -5.43 -11.67 0.23
C LEU A 150 -4.93 -12.24 -1.10
N LEU A 151 -4.96 -13.56 -1.24
CA LEU A 151 -4.92 -14.22 -2.54
C LEU A 151 -6.29 -14.10 -3.22
N ALA A 152 -6.33 -14.27 -4.52
CA ALA A 152 -7.56 -14.20 -5.30
C ALA A 152 -8.62 -15.22 -4.85
N GLU A 153 -8.21 -16.44 -4.50
CA GLU A 153 -9.08 -17.49 -3.95
C GLU A 153 -9.70 -17.07 -2.62
N GLN A 154 -8.90 -16.45 -1.73
CA GLN A 154 -9.39 -15.95 -0.44
C GLN A 154 -10.42 -14.82 -0.62
N ILE A 155 -10.28 -14.00 -1.66
CA ILE A 155 -11.28 -12.98 -2.00
C ILE A 155 -12.61 -13.64 -2.37
N ILE A 156 -12.56 -14.74 -3.11
CA ILE A 156 -13.77 -15.51 -3.48
C ILE A 156 -14.41 -16.14 -2.24
N GLU A 157 -13.62 -16.77 -1.39
CA GLU A 157 -14.08 -17.41 -0.15
C GLU A 157 -14.69 -16.41 0.84
N LEU A 158 -14.11 -15.21 0.92
CA LEU A 158 -14.52 -14.17 1.85
C LEU A 158 -15.46 -13.12 1.22
N GLU A 159 -15.98 -13.33 0.00
CA GLU A 159 -16.83 -12.37 -0.73
C GLU A 159 -17.97 -11.83 0.14
N ASP A 160 -18.70 -12.72 0.80
CA ASP A 160 -19.84 -12.33 1.64
C ASP A 160 -19.43 -11.52 2.89
N VAL A 161 -18.30 -11.86 3.49
CA VAL A 161 -17.74 -11.08 4.62
C VAL A 161 -17.35 -9.70 4.14
N ILE A 162 -16.53 -9.61 3.06
CA ILE A 162 -16.01 -8.35 2.52
C ILE A 162 -17.16 -7.42 2.11
N ARG A 163 -18.21 -7.96 1.49
CA ARG A 163 -19.39 -7.19 1.07
C ARG A 163 -20.13 -6.52 2.22
N ARG A 164 -20.15 -7.18 3.40
CA ARG A 164 -20.83 -6.65 4.61
C ARG A 164 -19.98 -5.69 5.43
N LEU A 165 -18.67 -5.63 5.21
CA LEU A 165 -17.79 -4.75 5.99
C LEU A 165 -18.27 -3.30 5.91
N PRO A 166 -18.35 -2.58 7.03
CA PRO A 166 -18.63 -1.16 7.02
C PRO A 166 -17.39 -0.35 6.61
N GLY A 167 -17.62 0.87 6.11
CA GLY A 167 -16.54 1.82 5.84
C GLY A 167 -15.71 1.48 4.58
N THR A 168 -14.52 2.01 4.55
CA THR A 168 -13.62 1.94 3.40
C THR A 168 -12.73 0.69 3.44
N ILE A 169 -12.62 0.02 2.29
CA ILE A 169 -11.80 -1.19 2.08
C ILE A 169 -10.76 -0.90 1.01
N VAL A 170 -9.54 -1.36 1.20
CA VAL A 170 -8.45 -1.25 0.23
C VAL A 170 -7.90 -2.64 -0.08
N PHE A 171 -7.88 -3.03 -1.34
CA PHE A 171 -7.18 -4.24 -1.77
C PHE A 171 -5.72 -3.91 -2.07
N ASP A 172 -4.81 -4.60 -1.39
CA ASP A 172 -3.38 -4.49 -1.67
C ASP A 172 -3.01 -5.21 -2.98
N HIS A 173 -1.96 -4.73 -3.65
CA HIS A 173 -1.28 -5.40 -4.76
C HIS A 173 -2.22 -5.87 -5.88
N MET A 174 -3.13 -4.98 -6.33
CA MET A 174 -4.10 -5.28 -7.40
C MET A 174 -4.92 -6.56 -7.14
N ALA A 175 -5.23 -6.81 -5.83
CA ALA A 175 -5.97 -7.98 -5.35
C ALA A 175 -5.26 -9.32 -5.63
N ARG A 176 -3.94 -9.33 -5.85
CA ARG A 176 -3.12 -10.54 -6.08
C ARG A 176 -3.70 -11.47 -7.14
N LEU A 177 -4.25 -10.92 -8.23
CA LEU A 177 -4.83 -11.71 -9.31
C LEU A 177 -3.76 -12.59 -9.97
N PRO A 178 -3.99 -13.90 -10.09
CA PRO A 178 -3.02 -14.83 -10.66
C PRO A 178 -2.91 -14.68 -12.18
N GLN A 179 -1.74 -15.03 -12.72
CA GLN A 179 -1.52 -15.16 -14.16
C GLN A 179 -1.53 -16.63 -14.57
N PRO A 180 -2.10 -16.97 -15.75
CA PRO A 180 -2.45 -16.08 -16.86
C PRO A 180 -3.89 -15.54 -16.82
N GLU A 181 -4.71 -15.91 -15.85
CA GLU A 181 -6.16 -15.58 -15.83
C GLU A 181 -6.39 -14.07 -15.72
N GLY A 182 -5.60 -13.35 -14.89
CA GLY A 182 -5.64 -11.90 -14.76
C GLY A 182 -7.06 -11.35 -14.56
N ILE A 183 -7.52 -10.50 -15.48
CA ILE A 183 -8.88 -9.91 -15.46
C ILE A 183 -10.02 -10.92 -15.69
N HIS A 184 -9.71 -12.11 -16.16
CA HIS A 184 -10.71 -13.18 -16.35
C HIS A 184 -10.92 -14.01 -15.09
N HIS A 185 -10.08 -13.85 -14.08
CA HIS A 185 -10.24 -14.52 -12.80
C HIS A 185 -11.48 -14.02 -12.06
N ARG A 186 -12.24 -14.92 -11.40
CA ARG A 186 -13.49 -14.58 -10.69
C ARG A 186 -13.28 -13.45 -9.64
N ALA A 187 -12.16 -13.43 -8.93
CA ALA A 187 -11.87 -12.41 -7.95
C ALA A 187 -11.83 -10.99 -8.55
N PHE A 188 -11.38 -10.82 -9.81
CA PHE A 188 -11.43 -9.51 -10.48
C PHE A 188 -12.89 -9.00 -10.60
N SER A 189 -13.81 -9.85 -10.99
CA SER A 189 -15.24 -9.49 -11.10
C SER A 189 -15.83 -9.11 -9.74
N ILE A 190 -15.41 -9.77 -8.66
CA ILE A 190 -15.82 -9.45 -7.29
C ILE A 190 -15.29 -8.07 -6.90
N VAL A 191 -13.98 -7.82 -7.04
CA VAL A 191 -13.38 -6.53 -6.68
C VAL A 191 -13.98 -5.39 -7.49
N ARG A 192 -14.22 -5.60 -8.79
CA ARG A 192 -14.88 -4.61 -9.66
C ARG A 192 -16.27 -4.23 -9.15
N ARG A 193 -17.12 -5.22 -8.81
CA ARG A 193 -18.44 -4.94 -8.21
C ARG A 193 -18.35 -4.22 -6.86
N LEU A 194 -17.29 -4.51 -6.08
CA LEU A 194 -17.05 -3.81 -4.82
C LEU A 194 -16.59 -2.36 -5.05
N LEU A 195 -15.86 -2.07 -6.12
CA LEU A 195 -15.51 -0.70 -6.51
C LEU A 195 -16.75 0.14 -6.84
N ASP A 196 -17.79 -0.45 -7.44
CA ASP A 196 -19.06 0.24 -7.76
C ASP A 196 -19.79 0.80 -6.53
N ASN A 197 -19.52 0.28 -5.33
CA ASN A 197 -20.12 0.81 -4.09
C ASN A 197 -19.49 2.12 -3.59
N GLY A 198 -18.43 2.61 -4.26
CA GLY A 198 -17.79 3.90 -3.98
C GLY A 198 -16.90 3.95 -2.73
N ARG A 199 -16.77 2.85 -1.98
CA ARG A 199 -15.97 2.77 -0.74
C ARG A 199 -14.82 1.77 -0.80
N THR A 200 -14.66 1.09 -1.94
CA THR A 200 -13.57 0.14 -2.17
C THR A 200 -12.48 0.77 -3.01
N TRP A 201 -11.24 0.43 -2.70
CA TRP A 201 -10.03 0.97 -3.32
C TRP A 201 -9.08 -0.14 -3.73
N VAL A 202 -8.20 0.13 -4.70
CA VAL A 202 -7.16 -0.80 -5.13
C VAL A 202 -5.80 -0.11 -5.15
N LYS A 203 -4.78 -0.76 -4.59
CA LYS A 203 -3.38 -0.33 -4.70
C LYS A 203 -2.74 -0.89 -5.96
N LEU A 204 -2.30 -0.02 -6.82
CA LEU A 204 -1.50 -0.32 -8.01
C LEU A 204 -0.03 -0.44 -7.59
N CYS A 205 0.32 -1.54 -6.95
CA CYS A 205 1.67 -1.82 -6.45
C CYS A 205 1.99 -3.31 -6.57
N GLY A 206 3.28 -3.68 -6.43
CA GLY A 206 3.71 -5.07 -6.40
C GLY A 206 3.52 -5.78 -7.74
N ALA A 207 3.82 -5.15 -8.87
CA ALA A 207 3.70 -5.75 -10.19
C ALA A 207 4.47 -7.08 -10.31
N TYR A 208 5.56 -7.23 -9.56
CA TYR A 208 6.40 -8.42 -9.53
C TYR A 208 5.79 -9.62 -8.80
N LEU A 209 4.74 -9.43 -8.00
CA LEU A 209 4.22 -10.47 -7.11
C LEU A 209 3.52 -11.62 -7.82
N ASN A 210 2.84 -11.34 -8.93
CA ASN A 210 2.02 -12.35 -9.64
C ASN A 210 2.35 -12.42 -11.15
N THR A 211 3.41 -11.75 -11.60
CA THR A 211 3.80 -11.76 -13.02
C THR A 211 4.43 -13.09 -13.45
N ARG A 212 4.21 -13.46 -14.70
CA ARG A 212 4.95 -14.51 -15.41
C ARG A 212 5.91 -13.95 -16.46
N SER A 213 5.61 -12.74 -16.98
CA SER A 213 6.49 -12.06 -17.94
C SER A 213 7.74 -11.45 -17.30
N GLY A 214 7.65 -11.09 -16.01
CA GLY A 214 8.78 -10.59 -15.23
C GLY A 214 9.24 -9.18 -15.58
N ALA A 215 10.34 -8.78 -14.91
CA ALA A 215 10.97 -7.49 -15.09
C ALA A 215 11.60 -7.35 -16.51
N PRO A 216 11.75 -6.12 -17.04
CA PRO A 216 11.36 -4.85 -16.42
C PRO A 216 9.93 -4.41 -16.73
N HIS A 217 9.24 -5.06 -17.67
CA HIS A 217 8.01 -4.54 -18.25
C HIS A 217 6.74 -5.07 -17.60
N TYR A 218 6.78 -6.24 -16.97
CA TYR A 218 5.61 -6.85 -16.30
C TYR A 218 4.35 -6.81 -17.19
N GLU A 219 4.49 -7.17 -18.48
CA GLU A 219 3.47 -6.96 -19.53
C GLU A 219 2.13 -7.62 -19.22
N ASP A 220 2.15 -8.76 -18.53
CA ASP A 220 0.96 -9.50 -18.13
C ASP A 220 0.18 -8.83 -16.96
N VAL A 221 0.79 -7.89 -16.24
CA VAL A 221 0.15 -7.12 -15.17
C VAL A 221 -0.56 -5.88 -15.71
N LYS A 222 -0.10 -5.33 -16.82
CA LYS A 222 -0.62 -4.12 -17.46
C LYS A 222 -2.15 -4.17 -17.74
N PRO A 223 -2.72 -5.27 -18.28
CA PRO A 223 -4.18 -5.36 -18.44
C PRO A 223 -4.96 -5.24 -17.14
N ILE A 224 -4.43 -5.79 -16.04
CA ILE A 224 -5.07 -5.72 -14.72
C ILE A 224 -5.09 -4.28 -14.21
N ALA A 225 -3.93 -3.61 -14.22
CA ALA A 225 -3.81 -2.23 -13.76
C ALA A 225 -4.72 -1.30 -14.56
N ARG A 226 -4.70 -1.42 -15.92
CA ARG A 226 -5.56 -0.64 -16.81
C ARG A 226 -7.03 -0.87 -16.55
N ALA A 227 -7.46 -2.12 -16.38
CA ALA A 227 -8.86 -2.44 -16.14
C ALA A 227 -9.38 -1.82 -14.84
N TYR A 228 -8.57 -1.77 -13.78
CA TYR A 228 -8.94 -1.05 -12.54
C TYR A 228 -9.00 0.46 -12.75
N ILE A 229 -8.03 1.05 -13.46
CA ILE A 229 -7.99 2.50 -13.74
C ILE A 229 -9.16 2.91 -14.64
N GLU A 230 -9.46 2.16 -15.69
CA GLU A 230 -10.58 2.41 -16.59
C GLU A 230 -11.92 2.31 -15.88
N HIS A 231 -12.04 1.40 -14.92
CA HIS A 231 -13.28 1.19 -14.18
C HIS A 231 -13.50 2.23 -13.08
N ALA A 232 -12.46 2.58 -12.31
CA ALA A 232 -12.58 3.42 -11.12
C ALA A 232 -11.25 4.15 -10.82
N ALA A 233 -10.80 5.04 -11.71
CA ALA A 233 -9.54 5.79 -11.52
C ALA A 233 -9.49 6.54 -10.19
N GLU A 234 -10.65 7.02 -9.70
CA GLU A 234 -10.79 7.76 -8.43
C GLU A 234 -10.69 6.85 -7.19
N ARG A 235 -10.54 5.54 -7.39
CA ARG A 235 -10.37 4.52 -6.34
C ARG A 235 -9.06 3.76 -6.48
N CYS A 236 -8.14 4.21 -7.33
CA CYS A 236 -6.81 3.64 -7.49
C CYS A 236 -5.76 4.52 -6.82
N ILE A 237 -4.84 3.91 -6.09
CA ILE A 237 -3.67 4.57 -5.50
C ILE A 237 -2.41 3.79 -5.87
N TRP A 238 -1.25 4.48 -5.91
CA TRP A 238 0.03 3.87 -6.23
C TRP A 238 0.88 3.65 -4.98
N GLY A 239 1.77 2.65 -4.99
CA GLY A 239 2.79 2.43 -3.98
C GLY A 239 3.96 1.62 -4.52
N SER A 240 5.16 1.87 -3.99
CA SER A 240 6.38 1.16 -4.38
C SER A 240 6.43 -0.27 -3.86
N ASP A 241 5.90 -0.51 -2.67
CA ASP A 241 6.10 -1.72 -1.86
C ASP A 241 7.56 -1.90 -1.41
N TRP A 242 8.34 -0.79 -1.39
CA TRP A 242 9.70 -0.81 -0.85
C TRP A 242 9.68 -1.23 0.63
N PRO A 243 10.59 -2.05 1.09
CA PRO A 243 11.83 -2.58 0.50
C PRO A 243 11.66 -3.95 -0.16
N HIS A 244 10.50 -4.29 -0.70
CA HIS A 244 10.21 -5.54 -1.42
C HIS A 244 10.55 -6.79 -0.59
N PRO A 245 9.88 -7.01 0.54
CA PRO A 245 10.25 -8.08 1.47
C PRO A 245 10.09 -9.49 0.89
N THR A 246 9.26 -9.65 -0.13
CA THR A 246 9.05 -10.91 -0.84
C THR A 246 10.17 -11.23 -1.84
N GLU A 247 11.00 -10.23 -2.19
CA GLU A 247 12.09 -10.35 -3.16
C GLU A 247 13.46 -10.33 -2.45
N PRO A 248 13.88 -11.44 -1.81
CA PRO A 248 15.08 -11.42 -0.98
C PRO A 248 16.39 -11.37 -1.78
N HIS A 249 16.38 -11.81 -3.04
CA HIS A 249 17.60 -11.99 -3.84
C HIS A 249 17.79 -10.95 -4.92
N VAL A 250 16.71 -10.62 -5.65
CA VAL A 250 16.74 -9.65 -6.75
C VAL A 250 15.69 -8.61 -6.50
N LYS A 251 16.11 -7.44 -6.07
CA LYS A 251 15.19 -6.33 -5.81
C LYS A 251 14.71 -5.70 -7.12
N PRO A 252 13.43 -5.34 -7.24
CA PRO A 252 12.93 -4.56 -8.36
C PRO A 252 13.62 -3.19 -8.43
N ASP A 253 13.59 -2.55 -9.59
CA ASP A 253 13.95 -1.14 -9.75
C ASP A 253 12.71 -0.27 -9.54
N ASP A 254 12.69 0.49 -8.45
CA ASP A 254 11.55 1.35 -8.12
C ASP A 254 11.29 2.45 -9.15
N ALA A 255 12.32 2.91 -9.87
CA ALA A 255 12.10 3.85 -10.97
C ALA A 255 11.34 3.19 -12.13
N VAL A 256 11.65 1.92 -12.42
CA VAL A 256 10.90 1.14 -13.41
C VAL A 256 9.47 0.90 -12.93
N LEU A 257 9.28 0.49 -11.67
CA LEU A 257 7.93 0.29 -11.10
C LEU A 257 7.09 1.58 -11.14
N PHE A 258 7.71 2.74 -10.89
CA PHE A 258 7.04 4.03 -11.01
C PHE A 258 6.68 4.35 -12.48
N ASP A 259 7.59 4.08 -13.39
CA ASP A 259 7.40 4.31 -14.84
C ASP A 259 6.27 3.46 -15.44
N LEU A 260 5.97 2.28 -14.88
CA LEU A 260 4.83 1.46 -15.31
C LEU A 260 3.51 2.23 -15.24
N LEU A 261 3.37 3.17 -14.29
CA LEU A 261 2.16 3.97 -14.18
C LEU A 261 1.93 4.86 -15.42
N HIS A 262 2.98 5.26 -16.13
CA HIS A 262 2.84 6.01 -17.39
C HIS A 262 2.22 5.15 -18.49
N GLU A 263 2.48 3.86 -18.45
CA GLU A 263 1.87 2.91 -19.38
C GLU A 263 0.44 2.54 -18.98
N TRP A 264 0.17 2.48 -17.68
CA TRP A 264 -1.15 2.14 -17.15
C TRP A 264 -2.12 3.32 -17.20
N ALA A 265 -1.63 4.53 -16.91
CA ALA A 265 -2.36 5.79 -16.88
C ALA A 265 -1.65 6.83 -17.79
N PRO A 266 -1.90 6.79 -19.10
CA PRO A 266 -1.15 7.62 -20.05
C PRO A 266 -1.41 9.11 -19.92
N SER A 267 -2.59 9.52 -19.41
CA SER A 267 -2.92 10.93 -19.21
C SER A 267 -2.30 11.48 -17.93
N GLU A 268 -1.76 12.70 -17.98
CA GLU A 268 -1.21 13.39 -16.80
C GLU A 268 -2.28 13.58 -15.72
N ALA A 269 -3.49 13.91 -16.10
CA ALA A 269 -4.61 14.06 -15.18
C ALA A 269 -4.94 12.76 -14.41
N LEU A 270 -4.84 11.60 -15.06
CA LEU A 270 -5.01 10.32 -14.39
C LEU A 270 -3.88 10.04 -13.40
N ARG A 271 -2.63 10.34 -13.79
CA ARG A 271 -1.49 10.17 -12.88
C ARG A 271 -1.57 11.11 -11.67
N GLN A 272 -1.94 12.38 -11.89
CA GLN A 272 -2.19 13.32 -10.81
C GLN A 272 -3.25 12.78 -9.85
N LYS A 273 -4.37 12.29 -10.38
CA LYS A 273 -5.45 11.69 -9.59
C LYS A 273 -4.94 10.52 -8.75
N ILE A 274 -4.23 9.55 -9.35
CA ILE A 274 -3.77 8.32 -8.67
C ILE A 274 -2.65 8.62 -7.66
N LEU A 275 -1.71 9.49 -8.01
CA LEU A 275 -0.53 9.76 -7.20
C LEU A 275 -0.74 10.79 -6.10
N VAL A 276 -1.75 11.67 -6.25
CA VAL A 276 -1.94 12.84 -5.37
C VAL A 276 -3.34 12.86 -4.79
N ASP A 277 -4.37 13.12 -5.62
CA ASP A 277 -5.71 13.48 -5.16
C ASP A 277 -6.39 12.33 -4.41
N ASN A 278 -6.22 11.10 -4.90
CA ASN A 278 -6.78 9.91 -4.28
C ASN A 278 -6.12 9.59 -2.93
N ALA A 279 -4.81 9.83 -2.81
CA ALA A 279 -4.11 9.68 -1.54
C ALA A 279 -4.60 10.71 -0.51
N ASP A 280 -4.88 11.95 -0.93
CA ASP A 280 -5.48 12.97 -0.06
C ASP A 280 -6.84 12.52 0.45
N THR A 281 -7.67 12.02 -0.45
CA THR A 281 -9.02 11.55 -0.12
C THR A 281 -8.99 10.37 0.87
N LEU A 282 -8.14 9.37 0.60
CA LEU A 282 -8.15 8.12 1.39
C LEU A 282 -7.47 8.29 2.75
N TYR A 283 -6.37 9.03 2.82
CA TYR A 283 -5.53 9.12 4.01
C TYR A 283 -5.68 10.42 4.80
N GLY A 284 -6.48 11.38 4.29
CA GLY A 284 -6.73 12.64 4.97
C GLY A 284 -5.45 13.47 5.12
N PHE A 285 -4.65 13.58 4.06
CA PHE A 285 -3.60 14.58 4.02
C PHE A 285 -4.27 15.96 3.89
N SER A 286 -3.85 16.93 4.70
CA SER A 286 -4.31 18.31 4.56
C SER A 286 -3.84 18.84 3.21
N TYR A 287 -4.75 19.45 2.45
CA TYR A 287 -4.38 20.24 1.28
C TYR A 287 -3.40 21.32 1.74
N THR A 288 -2.14 21.19 1.38
CA THR A 288 -1.27 22.35 1.37
C THR A 288 -1.80 23.21 0.24
N GLU A 289 -2.51 24.33 0.57
CA GLU A 289 -2.93 25.28 -0.43
C GLU A 289 -1.75 25.51 -1.38
N ARG A 290 -1.95 25.17 -2.65
CA ARG A 290 -0.95 25.48 -3.66
C ARG A 290 -0.80 26.98 -3.60
N ARG A 291 0.32 27.46 -3.05
CA ARG A 291 0.69 28.86 -3.20
C ARG A 291 0.73 29.10 -4.71
N THR A 292 -0.33 29.67 -5.23
CA THR A 292 -0.31 30.35 -6.51
C THR A 292 0.73 31.45 -6.34
N ALA A 293 1.95 31.17 -6.80
CA ALA A 293 2.92 32.21 -7.05
C ALA A 293 2.34 33.03 -8.18
N THR A 294 1.59 34.08 -7.81
CA THR A 294 1.31 35.16 -8.72
C THR A 294 2.63 35.88 -8.94
N VAL A 295 3.15 35.79 -10.15
CA VAL A 295 4.23 36.64 -10.67
C VAL A 295 3.66 38.01 -10.96
#